data_32109cfbf151ead89106494dbc07b092
#
_entry.id   32109cfbf151ead89106494dbc07b092
#
_cell.length_a   1.000
_cell.length_b   1.000
_cell.length_c   1.000
_cell.angle_alpha   90.00
_cell.angle_beta   90.00
_cell.angle_gamma   90.00
#
_symmetry.space_group_name_H-M   'P 1'
#
loop_
_entity.id
_entity.type
_entity.pdbx_description
1 polymer ?
#
loop_
_entity_poly.entity_id
_entity_poly.type
_entity_poly.pdbx_seq_one_letter_code
_entity_poly.pdbx_strand_id
1 'polypeptide(L)'
;MSYSSPLEITKEDIKTLSDSFYHNILSNNNITENIISFSKNGDMPKELRPTSWKIFFGIFPNNSNIIDWVEAINKLRIKYNKKKKKYLSIKKYKGDPLNIGGANNSNKKGERNFNTLYEENELRRIINLDIIRTYQNINLFSQEKIKKLLLNILFIWCKENDDVSYRQGMNDLVAILIICFYPYYFIFEEKEKPNKEDVIKYINIKEPKERYKYSNIVYNYFHDEDEIECDLFFAFDSLMKKGM
;
A
#
# COMPACT_ATOMS: atom_id res chain seq x y z
N MET A 1 5.35 1.29 -26.73
CA MET A 1 4.34 0.28 -26.37
C MET A 1 3.16 1.03 -25.78
N SER A 2 2.03 1.08 -26.48
CA SER A 2 0.80 1.65 -25.98
C SER A 2 0.28 0.71 -24.89
N TYR A 3 0.40 1.09 -23.64
CA TYR A 3 -0.37 0.45 -22.58
C TYR A 3 -1.82 0.84 -22.80
N SER A 4 -2.56 -0.06 -23.43
CA SER A 4 -4.01 -0.01 -23.49
C SER A 4 -4.57 0.16 -22.07
N SER A 5 -5.73 0.79 -21.98
CA SER A 5 -6.63 0.95 -20.83
C SER A 5 -6.50 -0.16 -19.76
N PRO A 6 -6.92 0.07 -18.51
CA PRO A 6 -6.86 -0.95 -17.48
C PRO A 6 -7.33 -2.26 -18.07
N LEU A 7 -6.48 -3.29 -17.99
CA LEU A 7 -6.74 -4.62 -18.53
C LEU A 7 -8.17 -5.00 -18.17
N GLU A 8 -9.04 -5.14 -19.18
CA GLU A 8 -10.34 -5.74 -18.99
C GLU A 8 -10.10 -7.16 -18.53
N ILE A 9 -10.27 -7.38 -17.23
CA ILE A 9 -10.04 -8.67 -16.62
C ILE A 9 -11.23 -9.56 -16.96
N THR A 10 -10.95 -10.62 -17.68
CA THR A 10 -11.98 -11.58 -18.13
C THR A 10 -12.37 -12.52 -16.99
N LYS A 11 -13.51 -13.22 -17.15
CA LYS A 11 -13.89 -14.29 -16.20
C LYS A 11 -12.85 -15.41 -16.12
N GLU A 12 -12.11 -15.63 -17.21
CA GLU A 12 -11.02 -16.61 -17.27
C GLU A 12 -9.81 -16.17 -16.46
N ASP A 13 -9.47 -14.89 -16.49
CA ASP A 13 -8.40 -14.31 -15.68
C ASP A 13 -8.73 -14.44 -14.19
N ILE A 14 -9.98 -14.19 -13.80
CA ILE A 14 -10.47 -14.35 -12.42
C ILE A 14 -10.35 -15.80 -11.97
N LYS A 15 -10.73 -16.74 -12.82
CA LYS A 15 -10.62 -18.17 -12.53
C LYS A 15 -9.15 -18.59 -12.35
N THR A 16 -8.29 -18.18 -13.27
CA THR A 16 -6.84 -18.46 -13.22
C THR A 16 -6.21 -17.89 -11.95
N LEU A 17 -6.56 -16.66 -11.57
CA LEU A 17 -6.12 -16.03 -10.33
C LEU A 17 -6.58 -16.84 -9.12
N SER A 18 -7.86 -17.19 -9.04
CA SER A 18 -8.41 -17.94 -7.91
C SER A 18 -7.76 -19.31 -7.76
N ASP A 19 -7.54 -20.01 -8.86
CA ASP A 19 -6.85 -21.30 -8.86
C ASP A 19 -5.38 -21.14 -8.44
N SER A 20 -4.68 -20.19 -9.00
CA SER A 20 -3.27 -19.92 -8.69
C SER A 20 -3.11 -19.53 -7.21
N PHE A 21 -3.97 -18.64 -6.70
CA PHE A 21 -3.94 -18.24 -5.29
C PHE A 21 -4.28 -19.40 -4.34
N TYR A 22 -5.30 -20.20 -4.68
CA TYR A 22 -5.66 -21.35 -3.87
C TYR A 22 -4.52 -22.37 -3.81
N HIS A 23 -3.98 -22.79 -4.96
CA HIS A 23 -2.99 -23.87 -5.00
C HIS A 23 -1.63 -23.44 -4.43
N ASN A 24 -1.22 -22.20 -4.64
CA ASN A 24 0.10 -21.74 -4.23
C ASN A 24 0.12 -21.11 -2.84
N ILE A 25 -1.01 -20.59 -2.37
CA ILE A 25 -1.10 -19.88 -1.09
C ILE A 25 -1.97 -20.66 -0.09
N LEU A 26 -3.26 -20.84 -0.39
CA LEU A 26 -4.20 -21.34 0.62
C LEU A 26 -4.08 -22.84 0.93
N SER A 27 -3.74 -23.65 -0.06
CA SER A 27 -3.59 -25.12 0.12
C SER A 27 -2.16 -25.59 0.32
N ASN A 28 -1.20 -24.66 0.35
CA ASN A 28 0.21 -24.99 0.41
C ASN A 28 0.80 -24.73 1.79
N ASN A 29 1.51 -25.72 2.35
CA ASN A 29 2.17 -25.58 3.63
C ASN A 29 3.55 -24.89 3.53
N ASN A 30 4.11 -24.77 2.33
CA ASN A 30 5.44 -24.22 2.07
C ASN A 30 5.36 -22.95 1.18
N ILE A 31 4.44 -22.03 1.52
CA ILE A 31 4.15 -20.84 0.72
C ILE A 31 5.41 -20.05 0.40
N THR A 32 6.21 -19.76 1.41
CA THR A 32 7.39 -18.90 1.26
C THR A 32 8.46 -19.53 0.38
N GLU A 33 8.71 -20.83 0.55
CA GLU A 33 9.68 -21.56 -0.27
C GLU A 33 9.27 -21.58 -1.74
N ASN A 34 7.99 -21.82 -2.00
CA ASN A 34 7.45 -21.79 -3.37
C ASN A 34 7.60 -20.40 -4.01
N ILE A 35 7.23 -19.35 -3.30
CA ILE A 35 7.35 -17.98 -3.79
C ILE A 35 8.81 -17.61 -4.07
N ILE A 36 9.74 -18.02 -3.21
CA ILE A 36 11.18 -17.83 -3.43
C ILE A 36 11.64 -18.61 -4.66
N SER A 37 11.19 -19.85 -4.82
CA SER A 37 11.52 -20.69 -6.00
C SER A 37 11.02 -20.06 -7.29
N PHE A 38 9.76 -19.65 -7.36
CA PHE A 38 9.22 -18.93 -8.52
C PHE A 38 10.00 -17.66 -8.86
N SER A 39 10.41 -16.90 -7.83
CA SER A 39 11.18 -15.67 -8.03
C SER A 39 12.57 -15.94 -8.59
N LYS A 40 13.24 -16.99 -8.11
CA LYS A 40 14.58 -17.38 -8.60
C LYS A 40 14.56 -17.93 -10.03
N ASN A 41 13.51 -18.64 -10.38
CA ASN A 41 13.37 -19.27 -11.71
C ASN A 41 12.80 -18.30 -12.75
N GLY A 42 12.28 -17.14 -12.34
CA GLY A 42 11.61 -16.21 -13.24
C GLY A 42 10.17 -16.60 -13.60
N ASP A 43 9.62 -17.63 -12.94
CA ASP A 43 8.31 -18.22 -13.25
C ASP A 43 7.19 -17.69 -12.35
N MET A 44 7.40 -16.55 -11.68
CA MET A 44 6.41 -15.97 -10.78
C MET A 44 5.09 -15.65 -11.51
N PRO A 45 3.98 -16.34 -11.18
CA PRO A 45 2.67 -15.99 -11.69
C PRO A 45 2.33 -14.53 -11.43
N LYS A 46 1.80 -13.86 -12.45
CA LYS A 46 1.50 -12.40 -12.36
C LYS A 46 0.58 -12.10 -11.18
N GLU A 47 -0.38 -12.97 -10.94
CA GLU A 47 -1.42 -12.87 -9.91
C GLU A 47 -0.84 -12.96 -8.49
N LEU A 48 0.27 -13.64 -8.32
CA LEU A 48 0.93 -13.80 -7.02
C LEU A 48 1.95 -12.69 -6.70
N ARG A 49 2.26 -11.83 -7.66
CA ARG A 49 3.26 -10.76 -7.47
C ARG A 49 2.98 -9.87 -6.27
N PRO A 50 1.77 -9.30 -6.06
CA PRO A 50 1.50 -8.47 -4.90
C PRO A 50 1.69 -9.22 -3.58
N THR A 51 1.21 -10.47 -3.50
CA THR A 51 1.40 -11.32 -2.32
C THR A 51 2.88 -11.59 -2.07
N SER A 52 3.63 -11.91 -3.12
CA SER A 52 5.09 -12.18 -3.06
C SER A 52 5.86 -10.97 -2.56
N TRP A 53 5.55 -9.78 -3.09
CA TRP A 53 6.18 -8.54 -2.63
C TRP A 53 5.86 -8.23 -1.16
N LYS A 54 4.64 -8.53 -0.69
CA LYS A 54 4.30 -8.39 0.73
C LYS A 54 5.15 -9.29 1.63
N ILE A 55 5.47 -10.50 1.19
CA ILE A 55 6.39 -11.40 1.91
C ILE A 55 7.82 -10.85 1.88
N PHE A 56 8.33 -10.46 0.71
CA PHE A 56 9.69 -9.97 0.58
C PHE A 56 9.94 -8.65 1.34
N PHE A 57 8.95 -7.79 1.44
CA PHE A 57 9.03 -6.57 2.24
C PHE A 57 8.71 -6.78 3.74
N GLY A 58 8.36 -8.00 4.14
CA GLY A 58 8.04 -8.31 5.54
C GLY A 58 6.70 -7.71 6.02
N ILE A 59 5.79 -7.39 5.08
CA ILE A 59 4.40 -7.05 5.38
C ILE A 59 3.68 -8.28 5.88
N PHE A 60 3.90 -9.41 5.21
CA PHE A 60 3.51 -10.72 5.71
C PHE A 60 4.68 -11.40 6.43
N PRO A 61 4.43 -12.07 7.55
CA PRO A 61 5.41 -12.92 8.20
C PRO A 61 5.94 -14.01 7.26
N ASN A 62 7.20 -14.38 7.44
CA ASN A 62 7.85 -15.43 6.66
C ASN A 62 7.45 -16.81 7.21
N ASN A 63 6.16 -17.10 7.18
CA ASN A 63 5.58 -18.40 7.55
C ASN A 63 4.38 -18.71 6.66
N SER A 64 3.90 -19.96 6.71
CA SER A 64 2.77 -20.43 5.91
C SER A 64 1.42 -20.31 6.62
N ASN A 65 1.34 -19.58 7.74
CA ASN A 65 0.12 -19.40 8.48
C ASN A 65 -0.63 -18.14 8.03
N ILE A 66 -1.72 -18.35 7.29
CA ILE A 66 -2.55 -17.24 6.78
C ILE A 66 -3.19 -16.42 7.91
N ILE A 67 -3.46 -17.01 9.08
CA ILE A 67 -4.01 -16.28 10.23
C ILE A 67 -3.00 -15.24 10.72
N ASP A 68 -1.71 -15.59 10.77
CA ASP A 68 -0.66 -14.65 11.16
C ASP A 68 -0.55 -13.49 10.15
N TRP A 69 -0.78 -13.76 8.85
CA TRP A 69 -0.83 -12.72 7.83
C TRP A 69 -2.00 -11.76 8.03
N VAL A 70 -3.18 -12.30 8.35
CA VAL A 70 -4.37 -11.49 8.68
C VAL A 70 -4.08 -10.57 9.87
N GLU A 71 -3.45 -11.09 10.91
CA GLU A 71 -3.10 -10.27 12.08
C GLU A 71 -2.04 -9.23 11.78
N ALA A 72 -0.99 -9.61 11.02
CA ALA A 72 0.09 -8.69 10.65
C ALA A 72 -0.44 -7.52 9.83
N ILE A 73 -1.24 -7.78 8.78
CA ILE A 73 -1.76 -6.72 7.91
C ILE A 73 -2.71 -5.79 8.66
N ASN A 74 -3.54 -6.32 9.57
CA ASN A 74 -4.42 -5.49 10.40
C ASN A 74 -3.64 -4.55 11.33
N LYS A 75 -2.58 -5.05 11.96
CA LYS A 75 -1.69 -4.21 12.77
C LYS A 75 -1.09 -3.07 11.94
N LEU A 76 -0.67 -3.35 10.71
CA LEU A 76 -0.10 -2.36 9.80
C LEU A 76 -1.15 -1.33 9.35
N ARG A 77 -2.36 -1.76 8.99
CA ARG A 77 -3.50 -0.90 8.62
C ARG A 77 -3.84 0.08 9.76
N ILE A 78 -3.94 -0.42 10.98
CA ILE A 78 -4.17 0.42 12.17
C ILE A 78 -3.02 1.42 12.35
N LYS A 79 -1.77 0.98 12.23
CA LYS A 79 -0.58 1.83 12.37
C LYS A 79 -0.56 2.93 11.30
N TYR A 80 -0.84 2.58 10.04
CA TYR A 80 -0.88 3.55 8.95
C TYR A 80 -2.00 4.56 9.12
N ASN A 81 -3.19 4.13 9.48
CA ASN A 81 -4.33 5.02 9.72
C ASN A 81 -4.07 6.03 10.86
N LYS A 82 -3.34 5.65 11.90
CA LYS A 82 -2.88 6.58 12.93
C LYS A 82 -1.92 7.64 12.35
N LYS A 83 -0.97 7.24 11.50
CA LYS A 83 -0.04 8.16 10.82
C LYS A 83 -0.79 9.10 9.88
N LYS A 84 -1.71 8.57 9.08
CA LYS A 84 -2.56 9.34 8.18
C LYS A 84 -3.37 10.40 8.92
N LYS A 85 -3.99 10.04 10.04
CA LYS A 85 -4.68 11.02 10.92
C LYS A 85 -3.73 12.05 11.51
N LYS A 86 -2.52 11.65 11.91
CA LYS A 86 -1.53 12.56 12.50
C LYS A 86 -1.07 13.63 11.49
N TYR A 87 -0.78 13.24 10.25
CA TYR A 87 -0.10 14.11 9.27
C TYR A 87 -1.01 14.69 8.20
N LEU A 88 -2.13 14.04 7.84
CA LEU A 88 -3.02 14.51 6.78
C LEU A 88 -4.30 15.18 7.30
N SER A 89 -4.59 15.12 8.62
CA SER A 89 -5.73 15.86 9.15
C SER A 89 -5.51 17.37 8.98
N ILE A 90 -6.52 18.05 8.43
CA ILE A 90 -6.53 19.53 8.30
C ILE A 90 -6.66 20.10 9.71
N LYS A 91 -5.52 20.43 10.32
CA LYS A 91 -5.51 21.24 11.55
C LYS A 91 -5.57 22.70 11.11
N LYS A 92 -6.70 23.36 11.39
CA LYS A 92 -6.84 24.80 11.12
C LYS A 92 -5.81 25.55 11.96
N TYR A 93 -5.05 26.44 11.31
CA TYR A 93 -4.26 27.46 11.99
C TYR A 93 -5.21 28.40 12.74
N LYS A 94 -4.99 28.57 14.03
CA LYS A 94 -5.71 29.49 14.89
C LYS A 94 -4.73 30.53 15.49
N GLY A 95 -3.93 31.17 14.67
CA GLY A 95 -3.02 32.24 15.11
C GLY A 95 -3.07 33.44 14.19
N ASP A 96 -2.72 34.58 14.71
CA ASP A 96 -2.54 35.82 13.90
C ASP A 96 -1.27 35.60 13.05
N PRO A 97 -1.36 35.69 11.70
CA PRO A 97 -0.21 35.55 10.80
C PRO A 97 0.85 36.64 11.03
N LEU A 98 0.50 37.73 11.66
CA LEU A 98 1.38 38.88 11.92
C LEU A 98 2.10 38.79 13.27
N ASN A 99 1.72 37.84 14.13
CA ASN A 99 2.33 37.70 15.46
C ASN A 99 3.48 36.69 15.43
N ILE A 100 4.51 36.96 14.63
CA ILE A 100 5.71 36.12 14.45
C ILE A 100 6.68 36.20 15.66
N GLY A 101 6.44 37.10 16.62
CA GLY A 101 7.40 37.46 17.67
C GLY A 101 7.04 37.07 19.11
N GLY A 102 5.95 36.45 19.38
CA GLY A 102 5.51 36.10 20.72
C GLY A 102 6.08 34.77 21.22
N ALA A 103 7.34 34.75 21.63
CA ALA A 103 7.91 33.69 22.45
C ALA A 103 7.26 33.69 23.84
N ASN A 104 6.07 33.17 23.99
CA ASN A 104 5.44 32.73 25.25
C ASN A 104 3.96 32.44 25.03
N ASN A 105 3.63 31.28 24.48
CA ASN A 105 2.38 30.65 24.86
C ASN A 105 2.50 29.13 24.77
N SER A 106 2.64 28.59 25.94
CA SER A 106 2.61 27.20 26.32
C SER A 106 1.50 26.41 25.65
N ASN A 107 1.93 25.32 24.97
CA ASN A 107 1.28 24.01 24.96
C ASN A 107 -0.25 23.95 25.02
N LYS A 108 -0.92 24.32 23.93
CA LYS A 108 -2.20 23.70 23.63
C LYS A 108 -1.95 22.56 22.66
N LYS A 109 -2.09 21.33 23.12
CA LYS A 109 -2.04 20.12 22.30
C LYS A 109 -2.95 20.26 21.10
N GLY A 110 -2.39 20.50 19.90
CA GLY A 110 -3.16 20.54 18.67
C GLY A 110 -2.89 21.72 17.71
N GLU A 111 -2.16 22.73 18.13
CA GLU A 111 -1.84 23.90 17.29
C GLU A 111 -0.46 23.69 16.62
N ARG A 112 -0.42 23.79 15.29
CA ARG A 112 0.83 23.87 14.53
C ARG A 112 1.26 25.33 14.50
N ASN A 113 2.53 25.60 14.75
CA ASN A 113 3.06 26.94 14.55
C ASN A 113 3.17 27.26 13.05
N PHE A 114 3.27 28.55 12.69
CA PHE A 114 3.34 29.00 11.31
C PHE A 114 4.54 28.38 10.56
N ASN A 115 5.69 28.26 11.21
CA ASN A 115 6.90 27.71 10.60
C ASN A 115 6.72 26.24 10.22
N THR A 116 6.13 25.43 11.11
CA THR A 116 5.83 24.01 10.81
C THR A 116 4.87 23.87 9.63
N LEU A 117 3.85 24.75 9.55
CA LEU A 117 2.93 24.73 8.42
C LEU A 117 3.62 25.12 7.11
N TYR A 118 4.48 26.14 7.15
CA TYR A 118 5.28 26.57 6.00
C TYR A 118 6.19 25.44 5.50
N GLU A 119 6.94 24.79 6.40
CA GLU A 119 7.82 23.65 6.09
C GLU A 119 7.05 22.48 5.49
N GLU A 120 5.88 22.13 6.04
CA GLU A 120 5.03 21.08 5.51
C GLU A 120 4.50 21.39 4.10
N ASN A 121 4.13 22.63 3.85
CA ASN A 121 3.67 23.07 2.53
C ASN A 121 4.83 23.07 1.52
N GLU A 122 6.00 23.48 1.91
CA GLU A 122 7.19 23.46 1.06
C GLU A 122 7.60 22.01 0.72
N LEU A 123 7.59 21.12 1.71
CA LEU A 123 7.83 19.71 1.49
C LEU A 123 6.83 19.11 0.47
N ARG A 124 5.54 19.41 0.62
CA ARG A 124 4.51 18.96 -0.34
C ARG A 124 4.75 19.53 -1.73
N ARG A 125 5.16 20.80 -1.83
CA ARG A 125 5.48 21.46 -3.09
C ARG A 125 6.62 20.76 -3.82
N ILE A 126 7.71 20.47 -3.09
CA ILE A 126 8.88 19.77 -3.67
C ILE A 126 8.50 18.36 -4.15
N ILE A 127 7.78 17.60 -3.34
CA ILE A 127 7.32 16.25 -3.72
C ILE A 127 6.41 16.34 -4.96
N ASN A 128 5.48 17.27 -5.01
CA ASN A 128 4.57 17.43 -6.15
C ASN A 128 5.29 17.76 -7.46
N LEU A 129 6.37 18.53 -7.43
CA LEU A 129 7.16 18.83 -8.63
C LEU A 129 7.74 17.57 -9.26
N ASP A 130 8.14 16.59 -8.44
CA ASP A 130 8.65 15.32 -8.94
C ASP A 130 7.50 14.38 -9.37
N ILE A 131 6.39 14.35 -8.63
CA ILE A 131 5.21 13.56 -8.99
C ILE A 131 4.66 13.94 -10.36
N ILE A 132 4.58 15.23 -10.68
CA ILE A 132 4.09 15.72 -11.99
C ILE A 132 4.96 15.17 -13.13
N ARG A 133 6.24 14.94 -12.90
CA ARG A 133 7.19 14.42 -13.90
C ARG A 133 7.32 12.90 -13.92
N THR A 134 6.75 12.21 -12.92
CA THR A 134 6.85 10.75 -12.78
C THR A 134 6.09 10.05 -13.92
N TYR A 135 6.81 9.29 -14.74
CA TYR A 135 6.29 8.42 -15.81
C TYR A 135 5.11 9.00 -16.61
N GLN A 136 5.23 10.25 -17.10
CA GLN A 136 4.18 10.99 -17.82
C GLN A 136 3.62 10.26 -19.05
N ASN A 137 4.37 9.34 -19.62
CA ASN A 137 3.98 8.49 -20.76
C ASN A 137 3.08 7.31 -20.35
N ILE A 138 2.83 7.10 -19.07
CA ILE A 138 1.98 6.04 -18.55
C ILE A 138 0.70 6.66 -17.97
N ASN A 139 -0.44 6.41 -18.62
CA ASN A 139 -1.75 6.98 -18.25
C ASN A 139 -2.12 6.80 -16.77
N LEU A 140 -1.64 5.74 -16.13
CA LEU A 140 -1.86 5.49 -14.70
C LEU A 140 -1.41 6.69 -13.85
N PHE A 141 -0.23 7.25 -14.12
CA PHE A 141 0.35 8.36 -13.33
C PHE A 141 -0.23 9.74 -13.67
N SER A 142 -1.03 9.85 -14.73
CA SER A 142 -1.81 11.06 -15.00
C SER A 142 -3.02 11.23 -14.07
N GLN A 143 -3.50 10.14 -13.47
CA GLN A 143 -4.69 10.12 -12.61
C GLN A 143 -4.43 10.83 -11.28
N GLU A 144 -5.35 11.74 -10.91
CA GLU A 144 -5.26 12.50 -9.64
C GLU A 144 -5.27 11.59 -8.40
N LYS A 145 -5.98 10.45 -8.47
CA LYS A 145 -5.96 9.44 -7.41
C LYS A 145 -4.55 8.90 -7.16
N ILE A 146 -3.80 8.61 -8.21
CA ILE A 146 -2.43 8.07 -8.12
C ILE A 146 -1.44 9.13 -7.67
N LYS A 147 -1.56 10.36 -8.16
CA LYS A 147 -0.74 11.49 -7.70
C LYS A 147 -0.94 11.76 -6.21
N LYS A 148 -2.20 11.72 -5.75
CA LYS A 148 -2.53 11.89 -4.33
C LYS A 148 -1.97 10.76 -3.47
N LEU A 149 -2.04 9.52 -3.96
CA LEU A 149 -1.47 8.34 -3.30
C LEU A 149 0.05 8.49 -3.16
N LEU A 150 0.76 8.84 -4.24
CA LEU A 150 2.20 9.13 -4.22
C LEU A 150 2.54 10.21 -3.19
N LEU A 151 1.82 11.34 -3.23
CA LEU A 151 2.04 12.45 -2.31
C LEU A 151 1.86 12.03 -0.84
N ASN A 152 0.79 11.30 -0.54
CA ASN A 152 0.50 10.87 0.83
C ASN A 152 1.60 9.94 1.37
N ILE A 153 2.00 8.94 0.58
CA ILE A 153 3.03 7.99 0.97
C ILE A 153 4.35 8.72 1.25
N LEU A 154 4.82 9.51 0.30
CA LEU A 154 6.09 10.23 0.40
C LEU A 154 6.08 11.24 1.53
N PHE A 155 5.01 12.03 1.65
CA PHE A 155 4.90 13.03 2.69
C PHE A 155 4.87 12.41 4.10
N ILE A 156 4.06 11.37 4.33
CA ILE A 156 4.00 10.69 5.63
C ILE A 156 5.34 10.04 5.95
N TRP A 157 5.98 9.41 4.96
CA TRP A 157 7.27 8.77 5.17
C TRP A 157 8.35 9.79 5.57
N CYS A 158 8.45 10.91 4.88
CA CYS A 158 9.40 11.98 5.20
C CYS A 158 9.15 12.56 6.59
N LYS A 159 7.89 12.72 7.00
CA LYS A 159 7.54 13.19 8.35
C LYS A 159 7.84 12.19 9.47
N GLU A 160 7.99 10.92 9.15
CA GLU A 160 8.40 9.88 10.10
C GLU A 160 9.92 9.64 10.10
N ASN A 161 10.63 10.18 9.07
CA ASN A 161 12.08 10.04 8.87
C ASN A 161 12.66 11.42 8.56
N ASP A 162 12.55 12.35 9.51
CA ASP A 162 12.94 13.76 9.34
C ASP A 162 14.46 13.91 9.08
N ASP A 163 15.29 13.01 9.57
CA ASP A 163 16.74 12.94 9.38
C ASP A 163 17.12 12.69 7.91
N VAL A 164 16.34 11.90 7.20
CA VAL A 164 16.54 11.63 5.77
C VAL A 164 15.82 12.65 4.91
N SER A 165 14.56 12.98 5.28
CA SER A 165 13.65 13.84 4.55
C SER A 165 13.38 13.34 3.11
N TYR A 166 12.85 14.21 2.23
CA TYR A 166 12.60 13.85 0.83
C TYR A 166 13.89 13.97 0.01
N ARG A 167 14.16 12.95 -0.80
CA ARG A 167 15.23 12.96 -1.80
C ARG A 167 14.64 12.69 -3.18
N GLN A 168 15.14 13.42 -4.18
CA GLN A 168 14.76 13.21 -5.57
C GLN A 168 14.99 11.74 -5.98
N GLY A 169 14.03 11.15 -6.69
CA GLY A 169 14.02 9.74 -7.07
C GLY A 169 13.20 8.83 -6.15
N MET A 170 12.83 9.28 -4.93
CA MET A 170 11.92 8.53 -4.07
C MET A 170 10.55 8.33 -4.71
N ASN A 171 10.08 9.32 -5.49
CA ASN A 171 8.87 9.24 -6.30
C ASN A 171 8.91 8.05 -7.28
N ASP A 172 10.05 7.82 -7.93
CA ASP A 172 10.20 6.73 -8.90
C ASP A 172 10.19 5.36 -8.23
N LEU A 173 10.78 5.24 -7.03
CA LEU A 173 10.72 4.01 -6.25
C LEU A 173 9.28 3.66 -5.85
N VAL A 174 8.51 4.63 -5.36
CA VAL A 174 7.09 4.41 -5.04
C VAL A 174 6.29 4.12 -6.31
N ALA A 175 6.58 4.77 -7.42
CA ALA A 175 5.91 4.52 -8.70
C ALA A 175 6.14 3.09 -9.21
N ILE A 176 7.35 2.56 -9.09
CA ILE A 176 7.63 1.15 -9.42
C ILE A 176 6.81 0.21 -8.54
N LEU A 177 6.72 0.49 -7.24
CA LEU A 177 5.87 -0.30 -6.34
C LEU A 177 4.39 -0.23 -6.74
N ILE A 178 3.90 0.94 -7.17
CA ILE A 178 2.53 1.08 -7.69
C ILE A 178 2.32 0.18 -8.91
N ILE A 179 3.26 0.16 -9.87
CA ILE A 179 3.17 -0.71 -11.05
C ILE A 179 3.10 -2.19 -10.65
N CYS A 180 3.82 -2.59 -9.59
CA CYS A 180 3.84 -3.97 -9.12
C CYS A 180 2.56 -4.40 -8.39
N PHE A 181 1.90 -3.48 -7.68
CA PHE A 181 0.77 -3.77 -6.81
C PHE A 181 -0.58 -3.43 -7.46
N TYR A 182 -0.69 -2.23 -8.02
CA TYR A 182 -1.96 -1.63 -8.43
C TYR A 182 -2.83 -2.49 -9.37
N PRO A 183 -2.29 -3.14 -10.42
CA PRO A 183 -3.13 -3.89 -11.35
C PRO A 183 -3.95 -5.01 -10.71
N TYR A 184 -3.57 -5.46 -9.53
CA TYR A 184 -4.15 -6.64 -8.87
C TYR A 184 -5.08 -6.29 -7.71
N TYR A 185 -5.30 -5.01 -7.43
CA TYR A 185 -6.19 -4.55 -6.36
C TYR A 185 -7.63 -4.30 -6.83
N PHE A 186 -7.89 -4.43 -8.12
CA PHE A 186 -9.17 -4.06 -8.75
C PHE A 186 -9.85 -5.23 -9.45
N ILE A 187 -9.45 -6.47 -9.14
CA ILE A 187 -9.86 -7.65 -9.91
C ILE A 187 -11.27 -8.10 -9.57
N PHE A 188 -11.72 -7.88 -8.35
CA PHE A 188 -13.00 -8.40 -7.88
C PHE A 188 -13.93 -7.25 -7.47
N GLU A 189 -15.00 -7.07 -8.24
CA GLU A 189 -16.14 -6.20 -7.89
C GLU A 189 -17.09 -6.93 -6.92
N GLU A 190 -16.66 -7.24 -5.71
CA GLU A 190 -17.60 -7.69 -4.69
C GLU A 190 -18.19 -6.49 -3.96
N LYS A 191 -19.55 -6.47 -3.84
CA LYS A 191 -20.29 -5.37 -3.21
C LYS A 191 -20.00 -5.24 -1.72
N GLU A 192 -19.56 -6.31 -1.07
CA GLU A 192 -19.27 -6.35 0.36
C GLU A 192 -17.78 -6.67 0.56
N LYS A 193 -17.08 -5.77 1.26
CA LYS A 193 -15.68 -6.00 1.61
C LYS A 193 -15.60 -7.02 2.73
N PRO A 194 -14.81 -8.10 2.57
CA PRO A 194 -14.65 -9.10 3.61
C PRO A 194 -13.98 -8.47 4.85
N ASN A 195 -14.50 -8.79 6.02
CA ASN A 195 -13.89 -8.42 7.28
C ASN A 195 -12.93 -9.53 7.76
N LYS A 196 -12.24 -9.27 8.88
CA LYS A 196 -11.28 -10.23 9.45
C LYS A 196 -11.94 -11.56 9.84
N GLU A 197 -13.13 -11.49 10.41
CA GLU A 197 -13.90 -12.64 10.88
C GLU A 197 -14.35 -13.53 9.72
N ASP A 198 -14.77 -12.92 8.61
CA ASP A 198 -15.11 -13.64 7.38
C ASP A 198 -13.91 -14.43 6.86
N VAL A 199 -12.76 -13.78 6.78
CA VAL A 199 -11.52 -14.45 6.29
C VAL A 199 -11.15 -15.63 7.18
N ILE A 200 -11.16 -15.46 8.50
CA ILE A 200 -10.85 -16.54 9.45
C ILE A 200 -11.83 -17.70 9.31
N LYS A 201 -13.12 -17.42 9.15
CA LYS A 201 -14.14 -18.43 8.89
C LYS A 201 -13.84 -19.21 7.62
N TYR A 202 -13.52 -18.50 6.53
CA TYR A 202 -13.27 -19.15 5.23
C TYR A 202 -11.94 -19.90 5.17
N ILE A 203 -10.93 -19.51 5.90
CA ILE A 203 -9.67 -20.27 5.98
C ILE A 203 -9.88 -21.65 6.60
N ASN A 204 -10.89 -21.81 7.46
CA ASN A 204 -11.20 -23.07 8.14
C ASN A 204 -12.16 -23.98 7.35
N ILE A 205 -12.83 -23.46 6.31
CA ILE A 205 -13.74 -24.24 5.44
C ILE A 205 -12.97 -24.76 4.25
N LYS A 206 -12.73 -26.08 4.19
CA LYS A 206 -11.97 -26.72 3.10
C LYS A 206 -12.87 -27.44 2.09
N GLU A 207 -14.07 -26.95 1.83
CA GLU A 207 -14.96 -27.60 0.86
C GLU A 207 -14.57 -27.24 -0.59
N PRO A 208 -14.24 -28.23 -1.45
CA PRO A 208 -13.79 -27.99 -2.82
C PRO A 208 -14.82 -27.26 -3.68
N LYS A 209 -16.12 -27.37 -3.38
CA LYS A 209 -17.21 -26.74 -4.13
C LYS A 209 -17.26 -25.21 -3.95
N GLU A 210 -16.76 -24.68 -2.84
CA GLU A 210 -16.74 -23.25 -2.52
C GLU A 210 -15.37 -22.61 -2.76
N ARG A 211 -14.43 -23.35 -3.33
CA ARG A 211 -13.03 -22.96 -3.50
C ARG A 211 -12.84 -21.55 -4.08
N TYR A 212 -13.55 -21.24 -5.14
CA TYR A 212 -13.42 -19.93 -5.81
C TYR A 212 -13.91 -18.79 -4.93
N LYS A 213 -15.10 -18.94 -4.34
CA LYS A 213 -15.65 -17.93 -3.43
C LYS A 213 -14.72 -17.68 -2.26
N TYR A 214 -14.22 -18.74 -1.67
CA TYR A 214 -13.25 -18.71 -0.59
C TYR A 214 -11.94 -18.00 -0.99
N SER A 215 -11.35 -18.39 -2.12
CA SER A 215 -10.11 -17.80 -2.62
C SER A 215 -10.27 -16.32 -2.92
N ASN A 216 -11.37 -15.92 -3.53
CA ASN A 216 -11.67 -14.53 -3.85
C ASN A 216 -11.83 -13.69 -2.60
N ILE A 217 -12.54 -14.17 -1.58
CA ILE A 217 -12.73 -13.45 -0.32
C ILE A 217 -11.40 -13.22 0.39
N VAL A 218 -10.57 -14.25 0.48
CA VAL A 218 -9.24 -14.13 1.12
C VAL A 218 -8.33 -13.22 0.30
N TYR A 219 -8.35 -13.36 -1.02
CA TYR A 219 -7.58 -12.50 -1.92
C TYR A 219 -7.99 -11.03 -1.77
N ASN A 220 -9.28 -10.72 -1.85
CA ASN A 220 -9.81 -9.36 -1.73
C ASN A 220 -9.47 -8.72 -0.39
N TYR A 221 -9.51 -9.50 0.69
CA TYR A 221 -9.11 -9.01 1.99
C TYR A 221 -7.65 -8.55 2.02
N PHE A 222 -6.75 -9.32 1.41
CA PHE A 222 -5.33 -8.99 1.36
C PHE A 222 -5.01 -7.89 0.34
N HIS A 223 -5.84 -7.72 -0.70
CA HIS A 223 -5.62 -6.77 -1.78
C HIS A 223 -6.78 -5.77 -1.90
N ASP A 224 -7.27 -5.29 -0.76
CA ASP A 224 -8.32 -4.27 -0.70
C ASP A 224 -7.82 -2.95 -1.29
N GLU A 225 -8.55 -2.41 -2.25
CA GLU A 225 -8.24 -1.15 -2.94
C GLU A 225 -8.06 0.03 -1.97
N ASP A 226 -8.88 0.10 -0.91
CA ASP A 226 -8.79 1.19 0.05
C ASP A 226 -7.53 1.11 0.93
N GLU A 227 -6.91 -0.07 0.98
CA GLU A 227 -5.72 -0.33 1.78
C GLU A 227 -4.41 -0.34 0.97
N ILE A 228 -4.47 -0.16 -0.36
CA ILE A 228 -3.29 -0.15 -1.22
C ILE A 228 -2.26 0.92 -0.78
N GLU A 229 -2.74 2.08 -0.31
CA GLU A 229 -1.87 3.15 0.19
C GLU A 229 -1.06 2.70 1.41
N CYS A 230 -1.68 1.93 2.31
CA CYS A 230 -1.03 1.32 3.46
C CYS A 230 0.05 0.32 3.04
N ASP A 231 -0.30 -0.59 2.14
CA ASP A 231 0.61 -1.65 1.70
C ASP A 231 1.84 -1.07 0.97
N LEU A 232 1.63 -0.10 0.10
CA LEU A 232 2.69 0.62 -0.59
C LEU A 232 3.57 1.43 0.36
N PHE A 233 2.99 2.05 1.39
CA PHE A 233 3.76 2.77 2.40
C PHE A 233 4.74 1.84 3.13
N PHE A 234 4.29 0.66 3.58
CA PHE A 234 5.17 -0.27 4.27
C PHE A 234 6.14 -0.98 3.35
N ALA A 235 5.77 -1.22 2.09
CA ALA A 235 6.71 -1.71 1.08
C ALA A 235 7.84 -0.69 0.84
N PHE A 236 7.50 0.58 0.68
CA PHE A 236 8.47 1.65 0.53
C PHE A 236 9.34 1.83 1.78
N ASP A 237 8.75 1.83 2.98
CA ASP A 237 9.49 1.91 4.25
C ASP A 237 10.49 0.75 4.40
N SER A 238 10.07 -0.46 4.04
CA SER A 238 10.96 -1.64 4.05
C SER A 238 12.09 -1.53 3.02
N LEU A 239 11.78 -1.04 1.82
CA LEU A 239 12.77 -0.83 0.75
C LEU A 239 13.83 0.18 1.19
N MET A 240 13.41 1.32 1.75
CA MET A 240 14.31 2.37 2.22
C MET A 240 15.21 1.89 3.37
N LYS A 241 14.68 1.12 4.31
CA LYS A 241 15.45 0.58 5.43
C LYS A 241 16.45 -0.51 5.05
N LYS A 242 16.18 -1.26 3.97
CA LYS A 242 17.11 -2.28 3.47
C LYS A 242 18.17 -1.72 2.54
N GLY A 243 17.93 -0.55 1.96
CA GLY A 243 18.85 0.12 1.04
C GLY A 243 19.80 1.14 1.71
N MET A 244 19.53 1.43 2.98
CA MET A 244 20.42 2.25 3.84
C MET A 244 21.28 1.34 4.71
#